data_3a5c52f949d48578826e161f39b50451
#
_entry.id   3a5c52f949d48578826e161f39b50451
#
_cell.length_a   1.000
_cell.length_b   1.000
_cell.length_c   1.000
_cell.angle_alpha   90.00
_cell.angle_beta   90.00
_cell.angle_gamma   90.00
#
_symmetry.space_group_name_H-M   'P 1'
#
loop_
_entity.id
_entity.type
_entity.pdbx_description
1 polymer ?
#
loop_
_entity_poly.entity_id
_entity_poly.type
_entity_poly.pdbx_seq_one_letter_code
_entity_poly.pdbx_strand_id
1 'polypeptide(L)'
;MRPFVFSLMIIAAPAAGLDLEMTGSYALNRPASLEYDPDFCGLWIANESREVILVTLEGEELRRFSSDLPRIKAITVEDNHLLVADGFGSFQRLSKNGEPLADPFASSEVYSDIEGMVIDADGTIITVEDDPERLSWSERDGTLIRTINTMTLTPPLSEPQGIARDPRTGHLLIVDDWEGTNSLYEFDAEGTLLNTAPLLEYGTDPEGIAIRPGADELFVAFDGGARIVSFRYTPTLPVGSGDLPIAADCAFF
;
A
#
# COMPACT_ATOMS: atom_id res chain seq x y z
N MET A 1 -55.69 30.27 9.77
CA MET A 1 -54.85 29.52 8.78
C MET A 1 -53.49 29.31 9.42
N ARG A 2 -53.16 28.08 9.76
CA ARG A 2 -51.79 27.73 10.25
C ARG A 2 -50.95 27.27 9.06
N PRO A 3 -49.71 27.75 8.88
CA PRO A 3 -48.86 27.27 7.80
C PRO A 3 -48.35 25.87 8.13
N PHE A 4 -48.55 24.96 7.18
CA PHE A 4 -47.92 23.63 7.17
C PHE A 4 -46.44 23.81 6.81
N VAL A 5 -45.54 23.53 7.74
CA VAL A 5 -44.11 23.43 7.46
C VAL A 5 -43.82 22.01 6.96
N PHE A 6 -43.53 21.88 5.68
CA PHE A 6 -43.00 20.65 5.13
C PHE A 6 -41.54 20.53 5.52
N SER A 7 -41.22 19.61 6.43
CA SER A 7 -39.84 19.23 6.74
C SER A 7 -39.35 18.30 5.62
N LEU A 8 -38.48 18.80 4.77
CA LEU A 8 -37.82 17.97 3.76
C LEU A 8 -36.81 17.08 4.50
N MET A 9 -37.12 15.80 4.68
CA MET A 9 -36.12 14.79 5.11
C MET A 9 -35.16 14.58 3.94
N ILE A 10 -33.97 15.14 4.03
CA ILE A 10 -32.86 14.77 3.17
C ILE A 10 -32.40 13.38 3.65
N ILE A 11 -32.76 12.35 2.93
CA ILE A 11 -32.17 11.02 3.10
C ILE A 11 -30.78 11.14 2.52
N ALA A 12 -29.76 11.23 3.39
CA ALA A 12 -28.37 11.13 2.96
C ALA A 12 -28.19 9.73 2.29
N ALA A 13 -27.71 9.73 1.07
CA ALA A 13 -27.26 8.47 0.46
C ALA A 13 -26.16 7.89 1.35
N PRO A 14 -26.12 6.56 1.56
CA PRO A 14 -25.01 5.94 2.26
C PRO A 14 -23.70 6.32 1.56
N ALA A 15 -22.64 6.56 2.33
CA ALA A 15 -21.30 6.69 1.76
C ALA A 15 -21.01 5.44 0.94
N ALA A 16 -20.45 5.58 -0.26
CA ALA A 16 -19.88 4.44 -0.97
C ALA A 16 -18.73 3.92 -0.11
N GLY A 17 -18.83 2.68 0.37
CA GLY A 17 -17.79 2.02 1.13
C GLY A 17 -16.71 1.44 0.22
N LEU A 18 -15.62 0.99 0.82
CA LEU A 18 -14.58 0.22 0.14
C LEU A 18 -15.21 -1.00 -0.55
N ASP A 19 -15.02 -1.11 -1.87
CA ASP A 19 -15.56 -2.21 -2.68
C ASP A 19 -14.47 -2.82 -3.54
N LEU A 20 -14.45 -4.16 -3.61
CA LEU A 20 -13.45 -4.95 -4.33
C LEU A 20 -14.14 -5.92 -5.29
N GLU A 21 -13.80 -5.83 -6.57
CA GLU A 21 -14.22 -6.77 -7.61
C GLU A 21 -13.01 -7.44 -8.23
N MET A 22 -12.81 -8.74 -7.99
CA MET A 22 -11.67 -9.48 -8.57
C MET A 22 -11.71 -9.44 -10.09
N THR A 23 -10.60 -9.02 -10.72
CA THR A 23 -10.45 -8.91 -12.17
C THR A 23 -9.52 -9.96 -12.76
N GLY A 24 -8.55 -10.45 -11.98
CA GLY A 24 -7.60 -11.46 -12.45
C GLY A 24 -6.68 -11.98 -11.35
N SER A 25 -5.84 -12.94 -11.71
CA SER A 25 -4.74 -13.41 -10.86
C SER A 25 -3.65 -14.09 -11.68
N TYR A 26 -2.41 -14.05 -11.18
CA TYR A 26 -1.30 -14.79 -11.74
C TYR A 26 -0.35 -15.30 -10.65
N ALA A 27 0.40 -16.36 -10.96
CA ALA A 27 1.35 -16.94 -10.00
C ALA A 27 2.60 -16.07 -9.89
N LEU A 28 3.02 -15.80 -8.65
CA LEU A 28 4.28 -15.17 -8.32
C LEU A 28 4.81 -15.76 -7.02
N ASN A 29 6.08 -16.12 -6.99
CA ASN A 29 6.66 -16.80 -5.84
C ASN A 29 7.13 -15.77 -4.78
N ARG A 30 6.65 -15.91 -3.54
CA ARG A 30 7.03 -15.12 -2.37
C ARG A 30 6.94 -13.59 -2.60
N PRO A 31 5.78 -13.06 -2.97
CA PRO A 31 5.61 -11.62 -3.17
C PRO A 31 5.37 -10.94 -1.82
N ALA A 32 6.39 -10.36 -1.18
CA ALA A 32 6.26 -9.72 0.13
C ALA A 32 5.76 -8.27 0.03
N SER A 33 6.39 -7.43 -0.79
CA SER A 33 5.97 -6.02 -0.95
C SER A 33 5.83 -5.65 -2.42
N LEU A 34 4.85 -4.84 -2.75
CA LEU A 34 4.53 -4.38 -4.10
C LEU A 34 4.50 -2.87 -4.19
N GLU A 35 4.93 -2.32 -5.34
CA GLU A 35 4.72 -0.92 -5.70
C GLU A 35 4.47 -0.77 -7.19
N TYR A 36 3.42 -0.02 -7.56
CA TYR A 36 3.12 0.27 -8.96
C TYR A 36 4.00 1.40 -9.50
N ASP A 37 4.58 1.18 -10.69
CA ASP A 37 5.38 2.19 -11.38
C ASP A 37 4.73 2.56 -12.73
N PRO A 38 4.21 3.79 -12.88
CA PRO A 38 3.60 4.23 -14.13
C PRO A 38 4.61 4.38 -15.29
N ASP A 39 5.91 4.55 -15.00
CA ASP A 39 6.94 4.66 -16.05
C ASP A 39 7.14 3.35 -16.80
N PHE A 40 6.85 2.21 -16.15
CA PHE A 40 7.01 0.87 -16.73
C PHE A 40 5.69 0.14 -16.94
N CYS A 41 4.55 0.69 -16.52
CA CYS A 41 3.29 -0.05 -16.45
C CYS A 41 3.47 -1.41 -15.75
N GLY A 42 4.13 -1.42 -14.61
CA GLY A 42 4.53 -2.65 -13.96
C GLY A 42 4.55 -2.54 -12.44
N LEU A 43 4.87 -3.64 -11.80
CA LEU A 43 4.99 -3.74 -10.36
C LEU A 43 6.44 -4.01 -9.97
N TRP A 44 6.98 -3.16 -9.10
CA TRP A 44 8.18 -3.48 -8.33
C TRP A 44 7.83 -4.42 -7.20
N ILE A 45 8.70 -5.41 -6.96
CA ILE A 45 8.47 -6.47 -5.98
C ILE A 45 9.71 -6.63 -5.11
N ALA A 46 9.50 -6.66 -3.80
CA ALA A 46 10.41 -7.21 -2.81
C ALA A 46 9.92 -8.62 -2.43
N ASN A 47 10.85 -9.56 -2.21
CA ASN A 47 10.52 -10.96 -1.94
C ASN A 47 11.34 -11.54 -0.77
N GLU A 48 11.65 -10.72 0.22
CA GLU A 48 12.47 -11.06 1.39
C GLU A 48 13.90 -11.52 1.07
N SER A 49 14.35 -11.31 -0.14
CA SER A 49 15.74 -11.52 -0.56
C SER A 49 16.43 -10.17 -0.76
N ARG A 50 17.64 -10.20 -1.32
CA ARG A 50 18.33 -8.96 -1.74
C ARG A 50 17.84 -8.43 -3.09
N GLU A 51 16.95 -9.16 -3.76
CA GLU A 51 16.53 -8.87 -5.12
C GLU A 51 15.35 -7.91 -5.16
N VAL A 52 15.45 -6.97 -6.09
CA VAL A 52 14.35 -6.13 -6.58
C VAL A 52 13.96 -6.65 -7.94
N ILE A 53 12.68 -6.88 -8.15
CA ILE A 53 12.14 -7.43 -9.37
C ILE A 53 11.09 -6.47 -9.92
N LEU A 54 11.14 -6.16 -11.22
CA LEU A 54 10.07 -5.48 -11.95
C LEU A 54 9.38 -6.49 -12.83
N VAL A 55 8.06 -6.55 -12.74
CA VAL A 55 7.21 -7.39 -13.60
C VAL A 55 6.17 -6.54 -14.34
N THR A 56 5.64 -7.07 -15.45
CA THR A 56 4.41 -6.54 -16.06
C THR A 56 3.21 -6.76 -15.14
N LEU A 57 2.07 -6.16 -15.44
CA LEU A 57 0.81 -6.37 -14.68
C LEU A 57 0.28 -7.82 -14.81
N GLU A 58 0.79 -8.60 -15.78
CA GLU A 58 0.51 -10.01 -16.00
C GLU A 58 1.56 -10.94 -15.38
N GLY A 59 2.61 -10.39 -14.74
CA GLY A 59 3.63 -11.15 -14.02
C GLY A 59 4.85 -11.56 -14.84
N GLU A 60 5.05 -11.03 -16.05
CA GLU A 60 6.26 -11.28 -16.83
C GLU A 60 7.42 -10.43 -16.29
N GLU A 61 8.56 -11.06 -16.01
CA GLU A 61 9.74 -10.34 -15.50
C GLU A 61 10.34 -9.41 -16.55
N LEU A 62 10.42 -8.12 -16.22
CA LEU A 62 11.05 -7.10 -17.05
C LEU A 62 12.48 -6.80 -16.63
N ARG A 63 12.75 -6.87 -15.31
CA ARG A 63 14.04 -6.48 -14.74
C ARG A 63 14.28 -7.14 -13.40
N ARG A 64 15.56 -7.39 -13.08
CA ARG A 64 16.01 -7.88 -11.78
C ARG A 64 17.39 -7.34 -11.46
N PHE A 65 17.58 -6.92 -10.21
CA PHE A 65 18.90 -6.55 -9.66
C PHE A 65 18.90 -6.75 -8.14
N SER A 66 20.07 -6.59 -7.50
CA SER A 66 20.21 -6.73 -6.06
C SER A 66 20.55 -5.39 -5.41
N SER A 67 20.06 -5.18 -4.18
CA SER A 67 20.48 -4.08 -3.30
C SER A 67 21.72 -4.46 -2.48
N ASP A 68 22.29 -3.48 -1.77
CA ASP A 68 23.35 -3.70 -0.79
C ASP A 68 22.80 -4.16 0.57
N LEU A 69 21.49 -4.01 0.80
CA LEU A 69 20.85 -4.49 2.03
C LEU A 69 20.87 -6.02 2.10
N PRO A 70 20.92 -6.62 3.31
CA PRO A 70 20.98 -8.07 3.48
C PRO A 70 19.71 -8.79 3.01
N ARG A 71 18.57 -8.12 3.09
CA ARG A 71 17.27 -8.51 2.55
C ARG A 71 16.47 -7.26 2.18
N ILE A 72 15.36 -7.41 1.48
CA ILE A 72 14.39 -6.34 1.23
C ILE A 72 13.02 -6.86 1.61
N LYS A 73 12.37 -6.20 2.56
CA LYS A 73 10.98 -6.45 2.96
C LYS A 73 10.03 -5.42 2.33
N ALA A 74 10.42 -4.15 2.27
CA ALA A 74 9.57 -3.09 1.75
C ALA A 74 10.22 -2.37 0.57
N ILE A 75 9.38 -1.95 -0.40
CA ILE A 75 9.78 -1.21 -1.58
C ILE A 75 8.73 -0.15 -1.93
N THR A 76 9.19 1.03 -2.35
CA THR A 76 8.33 2.09 -2.89
C THR A 76 9.06 2.92 -3.93
N VAL A 77 8.29 3.60 -4.80
CA VAL A 77 8.82 4.56 -5.78
C VAL A 77 8.89 5.95 -5.13
N GLU A 78 10.10 6.52 -5.07
CA GLU A 78 10.37 7.88 -4.60
C GLU A 78 10.82 8.74 -5.80
N ASP A 79 9.97 9.64 -6.28
CA ASP A 79 10.20 10.44 -7.49
C ASP A 79 10.52 9.52 -8.72
N ASN A 80 11.77 9.50 -9.18
CA ASN A 80 12.23 8.70 -10.31
C ASN A 80 13.18 7.55 -9.91
N HIS A 81 13.23 7.17 -8.64
CA HIS A 81 14.06 6.10 -8.11
C HIS A 81 13.26 5.23 -7.12
N LEU A 82 13.92 4.23 -6.56
CA LEU A 82 13.34 3.32 -5.59
C LEU A 82 13.91 3.60 -4.21
N LEU A 83 13.06 3.53 -3.19
CA LEU A 83 13.44 3.37 -1.80
C LEU A 83 13.13 1.95 -1.38
N VAL A 84 14.11 1.24 -0.81
CA VAL A 84 13.96 -0.12 -0.28
C VAL A 84 14.35 -0.18 1.19
N ALA A 85 13.74 -1.07 1.97
CA ALA A 85 14.02 -1.26 3.38
C ALA A 85 14.24 -2.74 3.72
N ASP A 86 15.11 -3.01 4.73
CA ASP A 86 15.49 -4.36 5.15
C ASP A 86 14.56 -4.99 6.19
N GLY A 87 13.57 -4.26 6.67
CA GLY A 87 12.71 -4.64 7.80
C GLY A 87 13.23 -4.19 9.16
N PHE A 88 14.54 -3.94 9.31
CA PHE A 88 15.17 -3.56 10.59
C PHE A 88 15.55 -2.08 10.69
N GLY A 89 14.98 -1.25 9.79
CA GLY A 89 15.19 0.20 9.79
C GLY A 89 16.38 0.69 8.98
N SER A 90 16.98 -0.16 8.13
CA SER A 90 17.95 0.28 7.14
C SER A 90 17.27 0.50 5.80
N PHE A 91 17.52 1.65 5.19
CA PHE A 91 16.95 2.08 3.93
C PHE A 91 18.03 2.32 2.89
N GLN A 92 17.76 2.05 1.63
CA GLN A 92 18.66 2.36 0.51
C GLN A 92 17.87 2.95 -0.66
N ARG A 93 18.43 4.00 -1.27
CA ARG A 93 17.93 4.57 -2.53
C ARG A 93 18.67 3.97 -3.72
N LEU A 94 17.91 3.46 -4.67
CA LEU A 94 18.42 2.82 -5.88
C LEU A 94 17.83 3.52 -7.11
N SER A 95 18.61 3.67 -8.16
CA SER A 95 18.03 3.99 -9.47
C SER A 95 17.08 2.86 -9.92
N LYS A 96 16.14 3.15 -10.82
CA LYS A 96 15.29 2.10 -11.43
C LYS A 96 16.08 1.10 -12.30
N ASN A 97 17.41 1.27 -12.42
CA ASN A 97 18.35 0.32 -13.04
C ASN A 97 19.17 -0.47 -12.01
N GLY A 98 18.96 -0.23 -10.70
CA GLY A 98 19.65 -0.94 -9.61
C GLY A 98 20.96 -0.31 -9.16
N GLU A 99 21.31 0.89 -9.63
CA GLU A 99 22.51 1.57 -9.17
C GLU A 99 22.24 2.26 -7.83
N PRO A 100 23.08 2.07 -6.80
CA PRO A 100 22.98 2.83 -5.55
C PRO A 100 23.13 4.33 -5.81
N LEU A 101 22.17 5.14 -5.31
CA LEU A 101 22.22 6.60 -5.43
C LEU A 101 22.92 7.25 -4.23
N ALA A 102 22.94 6.55 -3.10
CA ALA A 102 23.65 6.93 -1.88
C ALA A 102 23.95 5.68 -1.04
N ASP A 103 24.81 5.83 -0.03
CA ASP A 103 25.01 4.80 0.99
C ASP A 103 23.67 4.54 1.74
N PRO A 104 23.43 3.31 2.23
CA PRO A 104 22.29 3.04 3.09
C PRO A 104 22.25 3.96 4.31
N PHE A 105 21.05 4.35 4.73
CA PHE A 105 20.83 5.15 5.93
C PHE A 105 19.90 4.40 6.91
N ALA A 106 20.01 4.72 8.19
CA ALA A 106 19.16 4.15 9.23
C ALA A 106 18.12 5.17 9.67
N SER A 107 16.92 4.68 10.03
CA SER A 107 15.95 5.50 10.75
C SER A 107 16.49 5.91 12.13
N SER A 108 15.99 7.03 12.66
CA SER A 108 16.23 7.43 14.06
C SER A 108 15.51 6.52 15.06
N GLU A 109 14.52 5.78 14.60
CA GLU A 109 13.76 4.82 15.39
C GLU A 109 14.34 3.41 15.26
N VAL A 110 14.15 2.59 16.28
CA VAL A 110 14.48 1.17 16.22
C VAL A 110 13.26 0.44 15.67
N TYR A 111 13.38 -0.05 14.45
CA TYR A 111 12.39 -0.94 13.84
C TYR A 111 12.79 -2.39 14.09
N SER A 112 11.81 -3.25 14.31
CA SER A 112 12.03 -4.69 14.44
C SER A 112 11.55 -5.48 13.24
N ASP A 113 10.45 -5.07 12.60
CA ASP A 113 9.92 -5.74 11.42
C ASP A 113 9.05 -4.80 10.56
N ILE A 114 9.71 -4.00 9.69
CA ILE A 114 9.01 -3.20 8.68
C ILE A 114 8.56 -4.15 7.56
N GLU A 115 7.25 -4.23 7.34
CA GLU A 115 6.66 -5.08 6.31
C GLU A 115 6.32 -4.32 5.01
N GLY A 116 5.92 -3.07 5.14
CA GLY A 116 5.59 -2.25 3.98
C GLY A 116 5.93 -0.77 4.17
N MET A 117 6.05 -0.04 3.07
CA MET A 117 6.22 1.41 3.09
C MET A 117 5.67 2.08 1.84
N VAL A 118 5.28 3.35 2.02
CA VAL A 118 4.93 4.27 0.93
C VAL A 118 5.53 5.64 1.20
N ILE A 119 5.59 6.49 0.17
CA ILE A 119 6.02 7.89 0.28
C ILE A 119 4.83 8.80 -0.02
N ASP A 120 4.58 9.75 0.87
CA ASP A 120 3.58 10.79 0.65
C ASP A 120 4.09 11.88 -0.31
N ALA A 121 3.18 12.70 -0.83
CA ALA A 121 3.48 13.75 -1.79
C ALA A 121 4.47 14.81 -1.29
N ASP A 122 4.58 14.98 0.04
CA ASP A 122 5.56 15.88 0.68
C ASP A 122 6.91 15.21 0.94
N GLY A 123 7.06 13.92 0.65
CA GLY A 123 8.26 13.12 0.86
C GLY A 123 8.31 12.41 2.22
N THR A 124 7.23 12.47 3.01
CA THR A 124 7.12 11.70 4.26
C THR A 124 7.12 10.21 3.96
N ILE A 125 7.96 9.44 4.64
CA ILE A 125 7.99 7.97 4.57
C ILE A 125 6.97 7.44 5.58
N ILE A 126 6.03 6.60 5.12
CA ILE A 126 5.06 5.93 5.97
C ILE A 126 5.37 4.44 5.94
N THR A 127 5.60 3.84 7.11
CA THR A 127 5.88 2.42 7.26
C THR A 127 4.82 1.72 8.09
N VAL A 128 4.64 0.44 7.83
CA VAL A 128 3.87 -0.48 8.68
C VAL A 128 4.81 -1.52 9.27
N GLU A 129 4.53 -1.91 10.51
CA GLU A 129 5.26 -2.93 11.26
C GLU A 129 4.26 -3.85 11.95
N ASP A 130 4.58 -5.14 12.01
CA ASP A 130 3.80 -6.15 12.74
C ASP A 130 4.29 -6.39 14.16
N ASP A 131 5.57 -6.12 14.47
CA ASP A 131 6.15 -6.21 15.81
C ASP A 131 7.07 -5.01 16.14
N PRO A 132 6.61 -4.00 16.91
CA PRO A 132 5.26 -3.82 17.42
C PRO A 132 4.28 -3.30 16.35
N GLU A 133 3.03 -3.71 16.45
CA GLU A 133 1.98 -3.39 15.48
C GLU A 133 1.73 -1.88 15.42
N ARG A 134 2.25 -1.22 14.39
CA ARG A 134 2.19 0.24 14.26
C ARG A 134 2.28 0.76 12.82
N LEU A 135 1.74 1.96 12.64
CA LEU A 135 2.02 2.86 11.53
C LEU A 135 3.00 3.93 12.00
N SER A 136 4.03 4.20 11.22
CA SER A 136 5.02 5.23 11.52
C SER A 136 5.15 6.23 10.37
N TRP A 137 5.26 7.51 10.68
CA TRP A 137 5.56 8.59 9.74
C TRP A 137 6.95 9.15 10.05
N SER A 138 7.81 9.24 9.04
CA SER A 138 9.18 9.72 9.17
C SER A 138 9.53 10.69 8.05
N GLU A 139 10.45 11.62 8.33
CA GLU A 139 11.07 12.47 7.32
C GLU A 139 11.87 11.62 6.30
N ARG A 140 12.25 12.23 5.18
CA ARG A 140 13.07 11.56 4.12
C ARG A 140 14.43 11.04 4.60
N ASP A 141 14.94 11.55 5.70
CA ASP A 141 16.21 11.11 6.33
C ASP A 141 16.01 10.02 7.39
N GLY A 142 14.77 9.58 7.61
CA GLY A 142 14.41 8.58 8.60
C GLY A 142 14.12 9.12 10.00
N THR A 143 14.06 10.45 10.19
CA THR A 143 13.67 11.04 11.49
C THR A 143 12.19 10.82 11.75
N LEU A 144 11.85 10.15 12.86
CA LEU A 144 10.46 9.85 13.22
C LEU A 144 9.67 11.14 13.51
N ILE A 145 8.47 11.25 12.92
CA ILE A 145 7.50 12.33 13.15
C ILE A 145 6.43 11.89 14.15
N ARG A 146 5.80 10.72 13.91
CA ARG A 146 4.72 10.18 14.75
C ARG A 146 4.48 8.69 14.50
N THR A 147 3.77 8.05 15.43
CA THR A 147 3.30 6.67 15.28
C THR A 147 1.83 6.54 15.69
N ILE A 148 1.17 5.50 15.18
CA ILE A 148 -0.15 5.01 15.63
C ILE A 148 0.03 3.54 15.97
N ASN A 149 -0.35 3.13 17.19
CA ASN A 149 -0.46 1.71 17.55
C ASN A 149 -1.74 1.15 16.93
N THR A 150 -1.61 0.20 16.00
CA THR A 150 -2.73 -0.33 15.21
C THR A 150 -3.62 -1.28 16.00
N MET A 151 -3.13 -1.83 17.13
CA MET A 151 -3.93 -2.61 18.07
C MET A 151 -5.00 -1.79 18.80
N THR A 152 -4.91 -0.46 18.78
CA THR A 152 -5.92 0.42 19.40
C THR A 152 -7.11 0.71 18.49
N LEU A 153 -7.06 0.27 17.24
CA LEU A 153 -8.13 0.44 16.26
C LEU A 153 -9.32 -0.48 16.54
N THR A 154 -10.44 -0.25 15.86
CA THR A 154 -11.64 -1.10 15.97
C THR A 154 -12.23 -1.32 14.57
N PRO A 155 -12.06 -2.52 13.96
CA PRO A 155 -11.29 -3.66 14.48
C PRO A 155 -9.79 -3.38 14.59
N PRO A 156 -9.04 -4.10 15.45
CA PRO A 156 -7.60 -3.96 15.53
C PRO A 156 -6.96 -4.46 14.23
N LEU A 157 -5.88 -3.82 13.82
CA LEU A 157 -5.00 -4.26 12.73
C LEU A 157 -3.77 -4.86 13.43
N SER A 158 -3.73 -6.19 13.53
CA SER A 158 -2.83 -6.93 14.42
C SER A 158 -1.59 -7.50 13.74
N GLU A 159 -1.65 -7.70 12.44
CA GLU A 159 -0.54 -8.22 11.63
C GLU A 159 -0.42 -7.40 10.34
N PRO A 160 -0.12 -6.07 10.45
CA PRO A 160 -0.06 -5.20 9.29
C PRO A 160 1.15 -5.54 8.40
N GLN A 161 0.89 -5.87 7.15
CA GLN A 161 1.90 -6.21 6.16
C GLN A 161 2.10 -5.08 5.13
N GLY A 162 1.71 -5.28 3.89
CA GLY A 162 1.87 -4.30 2.84
C GLY A 162 0.99 -3.06 3.02
N ILE A 163 1.50 -1.93 2.54
CA ILE A 163 0.80 -0.65 2.50
C ILE A 163 0.88 -0.05 1.10
N ALA A 164 -0.23 0.54 0.63
CA ALA A 164 -0.29 1.36 -0.57
C ALA A 164 -1.01 2.68 -0.29
N ARG A 165 -0.68 3.73 -1.06
CA ARG A 165 -1.34 5.03 -0.98
C ARG A 165 -2.07 5.34 -2.27
N ASP A 166 -3.36 5.65 -2.18
CA ASP A 166 -4.12 6.16 -3.33
C ASP A 166 -3.82 7.66 -3.52
N PRO A 167 -3.12 8.06 -4.59
CA PRO A 167 -2.78 9.48 -4.81
C PRO A 167 -4.01 10.34 -5.11
N ARG A 168 -5.18 9.77 -5.43
CA ARG A 168 -6.42 10.49 -5.73
C ARG A 168 -7.14 10.95 -4.47
N THR A 169 -7.08 10.15 -3.40
CA THR A 169 -7.77 10.42 -2.13
C THR A 169 -6.81 10.75 -0.99
N GLY A 170 -5.56 10.33 -1.10
CA GLY A 170 -4.58 10.32 -0.01
C GLY A 170 -4.77 9.16 0.97
N HIS A 171 -5.76 8.27 0.73
CA HIS A 171 -6.04 7.15 1.61
C HIS A 171 -4.89 6.13 1.60
N LEU A 172 -4.67 5.52 2.76
CA LEU A 172 -3.75 4.41 2.95
C LEU A 172 -4.54 3.11 2.96
N LEU A 173 -4.10 2.14 2.16
CA LEU A 173 -4.62 0.78 2.13
C LEU A 173 -3.58 -0.15 2.72
N ILE A 174 -3.95 -0.94 3.73
CA ILE A 174 -3.03 -1.83 4.45
C ILE A 174 -3.67 -3.22 4.50
N VAL A 175 -2.91 -4.24 4.18
CA VAL A 175 -3.33 -5.63 4.35
C VAL A 175 -2.92 -6.14 5.72
N ASP A 176 -3.79 -6.95 6.35
CA ASP A 176 -3.61 -7.65 7.61
C ASP A 176 -3.56 -9.14 7.29
N ASP A 177 -2.51 -9.83 7.69
CA ASP A 177 -2.26 -11.19 7.26
C ASP A 177 -3.22 -12.22 7.88
N TRP A 178 -2.93 -13.52 7.70
CA TRP A 178 -3.81 -14.60 8.14
C TRP A 178 -3.76 -14.85 9.68
N GLU A 179 -2.69 -14.46 10.36
CA GLU A 179 -2.58 -14.50 11.82
C GLU A 179 -3.41 -13.37 12.47
N GLY A 180 -3.68 -12.30 11.71
CA GLY A 180 -4.62 -11.24 12.04
C GLY A 180 -6.04 -11.52 11.52
N THR A 181 -6.58 -10.64 10.69
CA THR A 181 -7.95 -10.71 10.18
C THR A 181 -8.05 -11.16 8.72
N ASN A 182 -6.95 -11.32 8.02
CA ASN A 182 -6.87 -11.59 6.58
C ASN A 182 -7.75 -10.61 5.78
N SER A 183 -7.56 -9.31 6.02
CA SER A 183 -8.43 -8.26 5.51
C SER A 183 -7.64 -7.07 4.99
N LEU A 184 -8.31 -6.27 4.16
CA LEU A 184 -7.84 -4.95 3.74
C LEU A 184 -8.43 -3.89 4.68
N TYR A 185 -7.59 -2.97 5.14
CA TYR A 185 -7.94 -1.80 5.95
C TYR A 185 -7.73 -0.54 5.13
N GLU A 186 -8.69 0.37 5.14
CA GLU A 186 -8.60 1.67 4.49
C GLU A 186 -8.60 2.78 5.54
N PHE A 187 -7.61 3.66 5.48
CA PHE A 187 -7.44 4.82 6.35
C PHE A 187 -7.49 6.11 5.55
N ASP A 188 -7.89 7.21 6.20
CA ASP A 188 -7.65 8.53 5.64
C ASP A 188 -6.15 8.91 5.74
N ALA A 189 -5.78 10.08 5.16
CA ALA A 189 -4.39 10.55 5.17
C ALA A 189 -3.85 10.84 6.59
N GLU A 190 -4.72 11.09 7.55
CA GLU A 190 -4.40 11.33 8.96
C GLU A 190 -4.23 10.04 9.76
N GLY A 191 -4.59 8.88 9.18
CA GLY A 191 -4.51 7.56 9.80
C GLY A 191 -5.75 7.18 10.59
N THR A 192 -6.92 7.78 10.30
CA THR A 192 -8.21 7.36 10.83
C THR A 192 -8.75 6.19 10.01
N LEU A 193 -9.11 5.09 10.67
CA LEU A 193 -9.72 3.96 9.99
C LEU A 193 -11.08 4.34 9.40
N LEU A 194 -11.25 4.16 8.10
CA LEU A 194 -12.47 4.45 7.34
C LEU A 194 -13.31 3.20 7.13
N ASN A 195 -12.68 2.09 6.70
CA ASN A 195 -13.38 0.86 6.32
C ASN A 195 -12.46 -0.36 6.36
N THR A 196 -13.06 -1.55 6.27
CA THR A 196 -12.34 -2.83 6.10
C THR A 196 -13.06 -3.70 5.09
N ALA A 197 -12.31 -4.52 4.34
CA ALA A 197 -12.86 -5.53 3.44
C ALA A 197 -12.16 -6.89 3.64
N PRO A 198 -12.90 -8.01 3.78
CA PRO A 198 -12.32 -9.33 3.95
C PRO A 198 -11.63 -9.78 2.65
N LEU A 199 -10.45 -10.41 2.77
CA LEU A 199 -9.69 -10.95 1.64
C LEU A 199 -9.69 -12.48 1.56
N LEU A 200 -10.22 -13.17 2.57
CA LEU A 200 -10.14 -14.63 2.71
C LEU A 200 -10.70 -15.40 1.51
N GLU A 201 -11.71 -14.87 0.83
CA GLU A 201 -12.27 -15.52 -0.37
C GLU A 201 -11.33 -15.47 -1.58
N TYR A 202 -10.37 -14.54 -1.60
CA TYR A 202 -9.41 -14.33 -2.68
C TYR A 202 -8.06 -14.99 -2.42
N GLY A 203 -7.70 -15.20 -1.15
CA GLY A 203 -6.45 -15.82 -0.74
C GLY A 203 -6.22 -15.73 0.77
N THR A 204 -5.18 -16.42 1.22
CA THR A 204 -4.70 -16.32 2.58
C THR A 204 -3.32 -15.68 2.58
N ASP A 205 -2.95 -15.09 3.70
CA ASP A 205 -1.62 -14.54 3.91
C ASP A 205 -1.32 -13.38 2.94
N PRO A 206 -2.12 -12.29 2.99
CA PRO A 206 -1.87 -11.12 2.16
C PRO A 206 -0.67 -10.33 2.68
N GLU A 207 0.34 -10.16 1.82
CA GLU A 207 1.63 -9.56 2.14
C GLU A 207 1.79 -8.17 1.51
N GLY A 208 1.79 -8.11 0.19
CA GLY A 208 2.03 -6.90 -0.57
C GLY A 208 0.77 -6.30 -1.17
N ILE A 209 0.76 -4.98 -1.36
CA ILE A 209 -0.35 -4.27 -1.97
C ILE A 209 0.18 -3.13 -2.84
N ALA A 210 -0.44 -2.91 -4.01
CA ALA A 210 -0.13 -1.78 -4.89
C ALA A 210 -1.39 -1.25 -5.57
N ILE A 211 -1.42 0.04 -5.89
CA ILE A 211 -2.55 0.71 -6.57
C ILE A 211 -2.09 1.23 -7.93
N ARG A 212 -2.89 0.95 -8.97
CA ARG A 212 -2.83 1.61 -10.29
C ARG A 212 -4.00 2.58 -10.40
N PRO A 213 -3.82 3.83 -10.00
CA PRO A 213 -4.94 4.75 -9.77
C PRO A 213 -5.65 5.16 -11.07
N GLY A 214 -4.95 5.18 -12.22
CA GLY A 214 -5.55 5.53 -13.51
C GLY A 214 -6.55 4.52 -14.05
N ALA A 215 -6.51 3.27 -13.55
CA ALA A 215 -7.40 2.19 -13.96
C ALA A 215 -8.36 1.73 -12.83
N ASP A 216 -8.39 2.42 -11.69
CA ASP A 216 -9.09 1.97 -10.47
C ASP A 216 -8.71 0.53 -10.07
N GLU A 217 -7.43 0.18 -10.19
CA GLU A 217 -6.95 -1.18 -10.03
C GLU A 217 -6.07 -1.31 -8.79
N LEU A 218 -6.33 -2.37 -8.03
CA LEU A 218 -5.61 -2.76 -6.82
C LEU A 218 -5.00 -4.13 -7.04
N PHE A 219 -3.74 -4.32 -6.62
CA PHE A 219 -3.04 -5.60 -6.62
C PHE A 219 -2.76 -6.00 -5.19
N VAL A 220 -3.10 -7.23 -4.82
CA VAL A 220 -2.76 -7.82 -3.52
C VAL A 220 -1.95 -9.09 -3.76
N ALA A 221 -0.80 -9.17 -3.10
CA ALA A 221 0.05 -10.35 -3.07
C ALA A 221 -0.38 -11.25 -1.93
N PHE A 222 -0.49 -12.57 -2.20
CA PHE A 222 -0.79 -13.60 -1.22
C PHE A 222 0.33 -14.63 -1.20
N ASP A 223 1.06 -14.77 -0.08
CA ASP A 223 2.07 -15.83 0.06
C ASP A 223 1.41 -17.20 0.21
N GLY A 224 0.28 -17.26 0.88
CA GLY A 224 -0.60 -18.42 0.89
C GLY A 224 -1.20 -18.72 -0.48
N GLY A 225 -0.43 -19.40 -1.33
CA GLY A 225 -0.79 -19.73 -2.72
C GLY A 225 0.11 -19.07 -3.76
N ALA A 226 1.12 -18.30 -3.35
CA ALA A 226 2.17 -17.71 -4.19
C ALA A 226 1.59 -17.02 -5.44
N ARG A 227 0.76 -15.98 -5.23
CA ARG A 227 0.06 -15.30 -6.33
C ARG A 227 -0.18 -13.83 -6.06
N ILE A 228 -0.38 -13.08 -7.13
CA ILE A 228 -0.98 -11.74 -7.10
C ILE A 228 -2.42 -11.84 -7.61
N VAL A 229 -3.32 -11.15 -6.94
CA VAL A 229 -4.73 -10.98 -7.36
C VAL A 229 -4.95 -9.51 -7.68
N SER A 230 -5.56 -9.23 -8.83
CA SER A 230 -5.97 -7.89 -9.24
C SER A 230 -7.46 -7.69 -8.99
N PHE A 231 -7.79 -6.48 -8.55
CA PHE A 231 -9.15 -6.03 -8.26
C PHE A 231 -9.43 -4.72 -8.97
N ARG A 232 -10.67 -4.52 -9.43
CA ARG A 232 -11.23 -3.18 -9.52
C ARG A 232 -11.59 -2.74 -8.11
N TYR A 233 -11.16 -1.55 -7.71
CA TYR A 233 -11.40 -1.07 -6.37
C TYR A 233 -12.05 0.32 -6.36
N THR A 234 -12.98 0.52 -5.43
CA THR A 234 -13.60 1.81 -5.18
C THR A 234 -13.27 2.22 -3.74
N PRO A 235 -12.59 3.37 -3.52
CA PRO A 235 -12.28 3.84 -2.17
C PRO A 235 -13.54 4.35 -1.46
N THR A 236 -13.49 4.39 -0.13
CA THR A 236 -14.51 5.06 0.68
C THR A 236 -14.49 6.56 0.40
N LEU A 237 -15.61 7.11 -0.03
CA LEU A 237 -15.74 8.54 -0.31
C LEU A 237 -16.73 9.20 0.63
N PRO A 238 -16.47 10.46 1.06
CA PRO A 238 -17.46 11.24 1.80
C PRO A 238 -18.75 11.40 1.01
N VAL A 239 -19.88 11.46 1.71
CA VAL A 239 -21.19 11.71 1.08
C VAL A 239 -21.17 13.04 0.34
N GLY A 240 -21.47 12.99 -0.96
CA GLY A 240 -21.51 14.18 -1.83
C GLY A 240 -20.15 14.61 -2.36
N SER A 241 -19.08 13.80 -2.20
CA SER A 241 -17.85 13.97 -2.95
C SER A 241 -18.15 13.84 -4.44
N GLY A 242 -17.53 14.67 -5.26
CA GLY A 242 -17.57 14.56 -6.72
C GLY A 242 -16.79 13.32 -7.22
N ASP A 243 -16.66 13.23 -8.54
CA ASP A 243 -15.82 12.20 -9.17
C ASP A 243 -14.37 12.31 -8.67
N LEU A 244 -13.71 11.16 -8.53
CA LEU A 244 -12.29 11.11 -8.18
C LEU A 244 -11.44 11.86 -9.23
N PRO A 245 -10.37 12.53 -8.81
CA PRO A 245 -9.41 13.11 -9.76
C PRO A 245 -8.90 12.02 -10.72
N ILE A 246 -8.78 12.38 -12.00
CA ILE A 246 -8.15 11.48 -12.97
C ILE A 246 -6.66 11.41 -12.65
N ALA A 247 -6.21 10.22 -12.27
CA ALA A 247 -4.78 9.96 -12.09
C ALA A 247 -4.11 9.65 -13.44
N ALA A 248 -2.83 9.98 -13.55
CA ALA A 248 -2.03 9.55 -14.70
C ALA A 248 -1.96 8.01 -14.71
N ASP A 249 -2.24 7.44 -15.88
CA ASP A 249 -1.99 6.03 -16.15
C ASP A 249 -0.76 5.87 -17.04
N CYS A 250 -0.28 4.66 -17.18
CA CYS A 250 0.81 4.38 -18.08
C CYS A 250 0.45 4.77 -19.53
N ALA A 251 1.35 5.45 -20.21
CA ALA A 251 1.26 5.61 -21.63
C ALA A 251 1.53 4.24 -22.28
N PHE A 252 0.53 3.66 -22.91
CA PHE A 252 0.77 2.49 -23.76
C PHE A 252 1.75 2.92 -24.88
N PHE A 253 2.95 2.35 -24.87
CA PHE A 253 3.93 2.52 -25.93
C PHE A 253 3.64 1.54 -27.06
#